data_8fffa0be277ea89d52fabce564f934b2
#
_entry.id   8fffa0be277ea89d52fabce564f934b2
#
_cell.length_a   1.000
_cell.length_b   1.000
_cell.length_c   1.000
_cell.angle_alpha   90.00
_cell.angle_beta   90.00
_cell.angle_gamma   90.00
#
_symmetry.space_group_name_H-M   'P 1'
#
loop_
_entity.id
_entity.type
_entity.pdbx_description
1 polymer ?
#
loop_
_entity_poly.entity_id
_entity_poly.type
_entity_poly.pdbx_seq_one_letter_code
_entity_poly.pdbx_strand_id
1 'polypeptide(L)'
;MSQPRQQQVPPGATAGMVPRPDHGEHSYRGSGRLAGKAAVITGGDSGIGRAVAIAYAREGADVLLSYLNEHEDAQETARWVRDAGRTCVLVPGDLADPAHCRSVIDKAVEAFGRVDVLVSNAAYQMTRDSITDIPDEEWDRTLAINLSAFFHLTKAAVPHMRPGSAIIGSTSVNSDSPPPQLLPYDVTKAGIANMVGSLAQMLASKGIRANSVAPGPIWTPLIPATMPPEQVESFGSEVPLGRPGQPAELAPVYVMLASDEAAYVSGARIAVTGGQPIL
;
A
#
# COMPACT_ATOMS: atom_id res chain seq x y z
N MET A 1 0.67 3.66 -24.30
CA MET A 1 0.23 5.07 -24.41
C MET A 1 1.10 5.88 -23.43
N SER A 2 1.67 6.99 -23.89
CA SER A 2 2.45 7.88 -23.05
C SER A 2 1.53 8.66 -22.10
N GLN A 3 2.03 8.97 -20.90
CA GLN A 3 1.35 9.87 -19.96
C GLN A 3 1.72 11.32 -20.27
N PRO A 4 0.89 12.32 -19.96
CA PRO A 4 1.28 13.72 -20.01
C PRO A 4 2.47 14.01 -19.07
N ARG A 5 3.41 14.82 -19.50
CA ARG A 5 4.47 15.34 -18.61
C ARG A 5 3.83 16.14 -17.49
N GLN A 6 4.09 15.77 -16.25
CA GLN A 6 3.55 16.44 -15.08
C GLN A 6 4.45 16.21 -13.87
N GLN A 7 4.36 17.10 -12.91
CA GLN A 7 5.11 17.00 -11.65
C GLN A 7 4.28 17.56 -10.51
N GLN A 8 4.45 16.97 -9.33
CA GLN A 8 3.80 17.40 -8.08
C GLN A 8 4.85 17.50 -6.97
N VAL A 9 4.49 18.16 -5.88
CA VAL A 9 5.29 18.15 -4.66
C VAL A 9 4.93 16.90 -3.84
N PRO A 10 5.92 16.13 -3.33
CA PRO A 10 5.62 15.00 -2.44
C PRO A 10 4.75 15.38 -1.23
N PRO A 11 3.78 14.52 -0.86
CA PRO A 11 3.54 13.17 -1.34
C PRO A 11 2.70 13.06 -2.63
N GLY A 12 2.20 14.16 -3.18
CA GLY A 12 1.34 14.21 -4.35
C GLY A 12 -0.14 14.02 -4.01
N ALA A 13 -1.04 14.52 -4.88
CA ALA A 13 -2.48 14.44 -4.71
C ALA A 13 -3.16 13.87 -5.96
N THR A 14 -4.21 13.07 -5.76
CA THR A 14 -4.99 12.45 -6.84
C THR A 14 -5.63 13.50 -7.74
N ALA A 15 -6.10 14.61 -7.17
CA ALA A 15 -6.75 15.69 -7.91
C ALA A 15 -5.84 16.37 -8.94
N GLY A 16 -4.51 16.37 -8.69
CA GLY A 16 -3.51 16.93 -9.60
C GLY A 16 -3.09 16.01 -10.73
N MET A 17 -3.57 14.77 -10.79
CA MET A 17 -3.14 13.81 -11.82
C MET A 17 -3.94 13.92 -13.12
N VAL A 18 -3.23 13.86 -14.25
CA VAL A 18 -3.80 13.80 -15.60
C VAL A 18 -3.15 12.65 -16.37
N PRO A 19 -3.90 11.62 -16.82
CA PRO A 19 -5.29 11.35 -16.46
C PRO A 19 -5.44 10.99 -14.98
N ARG A 20 -6.64 11.18 -14.44
CA ARG A 20 -6.93 10.74 -13.08
C ARG A 20 -6.83 9.22 -12.98
N PRO A 21 -6.19 8.65 -11.94
CA PRO A 21 -6.13 7.22 -11.74
C PRO A 21 -7.51 6.60 -11.49
N ASP A 22 -7.72 5.38 -11.95
CA ASP A 22 -8.89 4.57 -11.61
C ASP A 22 -8.62 3.77 -10.32
N HIS A 23 -9.42 4.02 -9.28
CA HIS A 23 -9.35 3.31 -8.01
C HIS A 23 -10.50 2.31 -7.84
N GLY A 24 -11.32 2.09 -8.87
CA GLY A 24 -12.47 1.20 -8.83
C GLY A 24 -13.75 1.85 -8.32
N GLU A 25 -13.81 3.19 -8.24
CA GLU A 25 -14.96 3.94 -7.72
C GLU A 25 -16.26 3.54 -8.41
N HIS A 26 -16.19 3.22 -9.70
CA HIS A 26 -17.37 2.88 -10.50
C HIS A 26 -17.36 1.41 -10.99
N SER A 27 -16.20 0.76 -11.04
CA SER A 27 -16.01 -0.55 -11.66
C SER A 27 -16.01 -1.71 -10.67
N TYR A 28 -15.42 -1.53 -9.46
CA TYR A 28 -15.32 -2.62 -8.48
C TYR A 28 -16.71 -2.99 -7.93
N ARG A 29 -17.02 -4.30 -7.91
CA ARG A 29 -18.24 -4.86 -7.33
C ARG A 29 -17.87 -5.84 -6.22
N GLY A 30 -18.33 -5.59 -4.99
CA GLY A 30 -18.11 -6.48 -3.87
C GLY A 30 -19.03 -7.70 -3.88
N SER A 31 -18.60 -8.76 -3.23
CA SER A 31 -19.35 -10.02 -3.02
C SER A 31 -19.40 -10.47 -1.56
N GLY A 32 -18.95 -9.61 -0.63
CA GLY A 32 -19.04 -9.86 0.80
C GLY A 32 -17.89 -10.68 1.39
N ARG A 33 -16.75 -10.82 0.67
CA ARG A 33 -15.61 -11.66 1.09
C ARG A 33 -14.91 -11.17 2.38
N LEU A 34 -15.11 -9.93 2.77
CA LEU A 34 -14.56 -9.33 3.98
C LEU A 34 -15.64 -8.88 4.97
N ALA A 35 -16.84 -9.48 4.87
CA ALA A 35 -17.96 -9.09 5.71
C ALA A 35 -17.61 -9.13 7.20
N GLY A 36 -17.78 -7.98 7.89
CA GLY A 36 -17.52 -7.83 9.31
C GLY A 36 -16.05 -7.80 9.72
N LYS A 37 -15.08 -7.77 8.78
CA LYS A 37 -13.66 -7.59 9.09
C LYS A 37 -13.35 -6.11 9.37
N ALA A 38 -12.31 -5.85 10.17
CA ALA A 38 -11.76 -4.55 10.48
C ALA A 38 -10.35 -4.45 9.87
N ALA A 39 -10.14 -3.47 8.98
CA ALA A 39 -8.90 -3.30 8.24
C ALA A 39 -8.20 -1.98 8.57
N VAL A 40 -6.89 -2.01 8.69
CA VAL A 40 -6.01 -0.83 8.77
C VAL A 40 -5.21 -0.76 7.47
N ILE A 41 -5.25 0.39 6.80
CA ILE A 41 -4.55 0.63 5.53
C ILE A 41 -3.72 1.89 5.65
N THR A 42 -2.41 1.80 5.47
CA THR A 42 -1.53 2.97 5.41
C THR A 42 -1.39 3.49 3.98
N GLY A 43 -1.33 4.83 3.81
CA GLY A 43 -1.41 5.46 2.50
C GLY A 43 -2.77 5.19 1.83
N GLY A 44 -3.85 5.19 2.64
CA GLY A 44 -5.20 4.87 2.19
C GLY A 44 -5.94 6.04 1.53
N ASP A 45 -5.34 7.20 1.51
CA ASP A 45 -5.85 8.44 0.92
C ASP A 45 -5.86 8.42 -0.60
N SER A 46 -4.87 7.78 -1.23
CA SER A 46 -4.64 7.84 -2.67
C SER A 46 -4.11 6.52 -3.26
N GLY A 47 -3.91 6.47 -4.56
CA GLY A 47 -3.25 5.39 -5.27
C GLY A 47 -3.77 3.99 -4.91
N ILE A 48 -2.85 3.05 -4.71
CA ILE A 48 -3.17 1.65 -4.40
C ILE A 48 -3.97 1.55 -3.09
N GLY A 49 -3.59 2.32 -2.06
CA GLY A 49 -4.27 2.30 -0.77
C GLY A 49 -5.73 2.72 -0.85
N ARG A 50 -6.06 3.75 -1.65
CA ARG A 50 -7.45 4.16 -1.93
C ARG A 50 -8.23 3.03 -2.61
N ALA A 51 -7.65 2.41 -3.64
CA ALA A 51 -8.32 1.33 -4.36
C ALA A 51 -8.60 0.12 -3.44
N VAL A 52 -7.64 -0.23 -2.58
CA VAL A 52 -7.81 -1.27 -1.57
C VAL A 52 -8.91 -0.89 -0.58
N ALA A 53 -8.95 0.36 -0.09
CA ALA A 53 -9.96 0.83 0.85
C ALA A 53 -11.38 0.74 0.27
N ILE A 54 -11.56 1.18 -0.97
CA ILE A 54 -12.85 1.11 -1.68
C ILE A 54 -13.27 -0.35 -1.87
N ALA A 55 -12.34 -1.21 -2.30
CA ALA A 55 -12.63 -2.63 -2.49
C ALA A 55 -12.99 -3.32 -1.16
N TYR A 56 -12.22 -3.08 -0.10
CA TYR A 56 -12.47 -3.66 1.22
C TYR A 56 -13.83 -3.24 1.78
N ALA A 57 -14.18 -1.97 1.65
CA ALA A 57 -15.49 -1.47 2.09
C ALA A 57 -16.63 -2.15 1.32
N ARG A 58 -16.52 -2.30 0.01
CA ARG A 58 -17.51 -3.00 -0.83
C ARG A 58 -17.59 -4.49 -0.56
N GLU A 59 -16.49 -5.09 -0.08
CA GLU A 59 -16.47 -6.47 0.41
C GLU A 59 -16.99 -6.60 1.85
N GLY A 60 -17.37 -5.50 2.51
CA GLY A 60 -18.03 -5.50 3.81
C GLY A 60 -17.12 -5.25 5.01
N ALA A 61 -15.89 -4.77 4.81
CA ALA A 61 -14.98 -4.42 5.90
C ALA A 61 -15.16 -2.97 6.36
N ASP A 62 -14.98 -2.72 7.67
CA ASP A 62 -14.73 -1.39 8.20
C ASP A 62 -13.25 -1.04 8.05
N VAL A 63 -12.93 0.23 7.79
CA VAL A 63 -11.59 0.63 7.35
C VAL A 63 -11.07 1.81 8.18
N LEU A 64 -9.85 1.69 8.68
CA LEU A 64 -9.06 2.83 9.15
C LEU A 64 -8.01 3.16 8.09
N LEU A 65 -7.94 4.44 7.71
CA LEU A 65 -6.96 5.00 6.79
C LEU A 65 -5.95 5.84 7.54
N SER A 66 -4.67 5.47 7.48
CA SER A 66 -3.56 6.33 7.88
C SER A 66 -2.96 7.00 6.65
N TYR A 67 -2.70 8.29 6.73
CA TYR A 67 -2.14 9.13 5.68
C TYR A 67 -1.31 10.27 6.28
N LEU A 68 -0.47 10.95 5.49
CA LEU A 68 0.41 11.99 6.03
C LEU A 68 -0.37 13.30 6.28
N ASN A 69 -0.76 14.03 5.22
CA ASN A 69 -1.40 15.34 5.30
C ASN A 69 -2.35 15.64 4.11
N GLU A 70 -2.64 14.67 3.24
CA GLU A 70 -3.53 14.79 2.08
C GLU A 70 -5.00 14.69 2.50
N HIS A 71 -5.47 15.66 3.30
CA HIS A 71 -6.79 15.62 3.94
C HIS A 71 -7.95 15.51 2.96
N GLU A 72 -7.89 16.20 1.81
CA GLU A 72 -8.95 16.17 0.79
C GLU A 72 -9.04 14.79 0.14
N ASP A 73 -7.92 14.20 -0.24
CA ASP A 73 -7.85 12.85 -0.79
C ASP A 73 -8.35 11.79 0.21
N ALA A 74 -7.97 11.92 1.48
CA ALA A 74 -8.42 11.02 2.54
C ALA A 74 -9.94 11.14 2.79
N GLN A 75 -10.49 12.36 2.78
CA GLN A 75 -11.93 12.58 2.91
C GLN A 75 -12.70 12.02 1.71
N GLU A 76 -12.18 12.16 0.51
CA GLU A 76 -12.80 11.55 -0.67
C GLU A 76 -12.81 10.02 -0.56
N THR A 77 -11.72 9.40 -0.16
CA THR A 77 -11.67 7.94 0.07
C THR A 77 -12.66 7.53 1.16
N ALA A 78 -12.70 8.27 2.27
CA ALA A 78 -13.64 7.99 3.36
C ALA A 78 -15.11 8.09 2.92
N ARG A 79 -15.45 9.01 2.00
CA ARG A 79 -16.77 9.08 1.42
C ARG A 79 -17.13 7.79 0.69
N TRP A 80 -16.25 7.29 -0.18
CA TRP A 80 -16.48 6.03 -0.90
C TRP A 80 -16.65 4.81 0.03
N VAL A 81 -15.91 4.78 1.14
CA VAL A 81 -16.07 3.74 2.17
C VAL A 81 -17.44 3.83 2.84
N ARG A 82 -17.88 5.05 3.20
CA ARG A 82 -19.19 5.30 3.84
C ARG A 82 -20.35 5.04 2.87
N ASP A 83 -20.19 5.38 1.60
CA ASP A 83 -21.18 5.11 0.55
C ASP A 83 -21.41 3.60 0.32
N ALA A 84 -20.39 2.77 0.65
CA ALA A 84 -20.53 1.32 0.72
C ALA A 84 -21.17 0.80 2.03
N GLY A 85 -21.65 1.71 2.90
CA GLY A 85 -22.29 1.37 4.18
C GLY A 85 -21.31 0.93 5.26
N ARG A 86 -20.02 1.30 5.17
CA ARG A 86 -18.99 0.89 6.13
C ARG A 86 -18.44 2.07 6.93
N THR A 87 -17.89 1.77 8.10
CA THR A 87 -17.22 2.78 8.94
C THR A 87 -15.85 3.10 8.37
N CYS A 88 -15.52 4.41 8.30
CA CYS A 88 -14.20 4.89 7.94
C CYS A 88 -13.64 5.80 9.03
N VAL A 89 -12.48 5.43 9.58
CA VAL A 89 -11.70 6.23 10.52
C VAL A 89 -10.50 6.83 9.79
N LEU A 90 -10.25 8.12 9.97
CA LEU A 90 -9.14 8.84 9.36
C LEU A 90 -8.10 9.19 10.41
N VAL A 91 -6.84 8.83 10.19
CA VAL A 91 -5.72 9.07 11.11
C VAL A 91 -4.56 9.71 10.35
N PRO A 92 -4.48 11.06 10.35
CA PRO A 92 -3.33 11.77 9.78
C PRO A 92 -2.11 11.66 10.69
N GLY A 93 -0.92 11.63 10.08
CA GLY A 93 0.37 11.71 10.78
C GLY A 93 1.50 10.98 10.07
N ASP A 94 2.72 11.21 10.56
CA ASP A 94 3.93 10.71 9.94
C ASP A 94 4.29 9.31 10.46
N LEU A 95 4.31 8.32 9.58
CA LEU A 95 4.71 6.94 9.90
C LEU A 95 6.20 6.79 10.21
N ALA A 96 7.02 7.81 9.94
CA ALA A 96 8.40 7.83 10.42
C ALA A 96 8.48 7.86 11.96
N ASP A 97 7.41 8.31 12.64
CA ASP A 97 7.31 8.27 14.11
C ASP A 97 6.74 6.91 14.59
N PRO A 98 7.52 6.12 15.33
CA PRO A 98 7.05 4.87 15.92
C PRO A 98 5.88 5.04 16.91
N ALA A 99 5.75 6.22 17.56
CA ALA A 99 4.63 6.50 18.45
C ALA A 99 3.34 6.69 17.63
N HIS A 100 3.42 7.36 16.49
CA HIS A 100 2.30 7.48 15.57
C HIS A 100 1.86 6.11 15.02
N CYS A 101 2.80 5.24 14.61
CA CYS A 101 2.47 3.88 14.19
C CYS A 101 1.67 3.11 15.24
N ARG A 102 2.04 3.22 16.52
CA ARG A 102 1.26 2.61 17.62
C ARG A 102 -0.13 3.22 17.75
N SER A 103 -0.22 4.55 17.71
CA SER A 103 -1.49 5.26 17.82
C SER A 103 -2.49 4.93 16.70
N VAL A 104 -2.02 4.62 15.50
CA VAL A 104 -2.85 4.14 14.38
C VAL A 104 -3.57 2.85 14.76
N ILE A 105 -2.85 1.90 15.37
CA ILE A 105 -3.43 0.62 15.81
C ILE A 105 -4.36 0.83 17.02
N ASP A 106 -3.96 1.66 17.99
CA ASP A 106 -4.80 1.96 19.16
C ASP A 106 -6.16 2.54 18.73
N LYS A 107 -6.17 3.46 17.74
CA LYS A 107 -7.40 4.01 17.16
C LYS A 107 -8.25 2.98 16.42
N ALA A 108 -7.63 2.01 15.75
CA ALA A 108 -8.36 0.92 15.11
C ALA A 108 -9.02 0.02 16.16
N VAL A 109 -8.30 -0.28 17.24
CA VAL A 109 -8.84 -1.09 18.35
C VAL A 109 -9.95 -0.31 19.10
N GLU A 110 -9.78 0.99 19.31
CA GLU A 110 -10.84 1.83 19.90
C GLU A 110 -12.11 1.83 19.04
N ALA A 111 -11.97 1.95 17.73
CA ALA A 111 -13.11 2.06 16.81
C ALA A 111 -13.79 0.71 16.51
N PHE A 112 -13.01 -0.38 16.39
CA PHE A 112 -13.46 -1.67 15.86
C PHE A 112 -13.33 -2.82 16.87
N GLY A 113 -12.63 -2.62 17.98
CA GLY A 113 -12.35 -3.65 19.00
C GLY A 113 -11.29 -4.68 18.60
N ARG A 114 -10.75 -4.61 17.37
CA ARG A 114 -9.79 -5.58 16.80
C ARG A 114 -9.14 -5.10 15.52
N VAL A 115 -8.15 -5.85 15.05
CA VAL A 115 -7.57 -5.71 13.69
C VAL A 115 -7.62 -7.09 13.01
N ASP A 116 -8.39 -7.23 11.93
CA ASP A 116 -8.43 -8.47 11.14
C ASP A 116 -7.47 -8.42 9.94
N VAL A 117 -7.25 -7.22 9.39
CA VAL A 117 -6.34 -7.02 8.25
C VAL A 117 -5.46 -5.80 8.49
N LEU A 118 -4.15 -5.96 8.32
CA LEU A 118 -3.18 -4.86 8.27
C LEU A 118 -2.60 -4.80 6.86
N VAL A 119 -2.80 -3.69 6.16
CA VAL A 119 -2.16 -3.38 4.86
C VAL A 119 -1.14 -2.26 5.05
N SER A 120 0.14 -2.60 4.99
CA SER A 120 1.24 -1.63 4.98
C SER A 120 1.55 -1.27 3.53
N ASN A 121 1.02 -0.11 3.09
CA ASN A 121 1.11 0.34 1.70
C ASN A 121 1.78 1.70 1.54
N ALA A 122 1.70 2.60 2.53
CA ALA A 122 2.39 3.88 2.49
C ALA A 122 3.87 3.73 2.13
N ALA A 123 4.36 4.60 1.28
CA ALA A 123 5.75 4.58 0.84
C ALA A 123 6.28 5.99 0.55
N TYR A 124 7.58 6.12 0.68
CA TYR A 124 8.38 7.26 0.27
C TYR A 124 9.45 6.78 -0.71
N GLN A 125 9.71 7.55 -1.76
CA GLN A 125 10.81 7.35 -2.69
C GLN A 125 11.30 8.68 -3.23
N MET A 126 12.54 8.73 -3.68
CA MET A 126 13.11 9.81 -4.49
C MET A 126 14.10 9.21 -5.48
N THR A 127 14.17 9.79 -6.68
CA THR A 127 15.17 9.37 -7.68
C THR A 127 16.48 10.13 -7.48
N ARG A 128 17.61 9.39 -7.50
CA ARG A 128 18.97 9.94 -7.44
C ARG A 128 19.86 9.25 -8.45
N ASP A 129 20.71 10.00 -9.12
CA ASP A 129 21.58 9.45 -10.17
C ASP A 129 22.86 8.80 -9.61
N SER A 130 23.29 9.21 -8.42
CA SER A 130 24.47 8.69 -7.75
C SER A 130 24.22 8.42 -6.27
N ILE A 131 24.89 7.42 -5.72
CA ILE A 131 24.87 7.15 -4.28
C ILE A 131 25.38 8.33 -3.46
N THR A 132 26.29 9.13 -4.01
CA THR A 132 26.83 10.35 -3.36
C THR A 132 25.82 11.49 -3.29
N ASP A 133 24.75 11.43 -4.08
CA ASP A 133 23.69 12.45 -4.12
C ASP A 133 22.51 12.12 -3.19
N ILE A 134 22.57 10.96 -2.52
CA ILE A 134 21.55 10.55 -1.55
C ILE A 134 21.89 11.18 -0.19
N PRO A 135 21.08 12.13 0.34
CA PRO A 135 21.30 12.65 1.67
C PRO A 135 21.04 11.57 2.74
N ASP A 136 21.84 11.57 3.83
CA ASP A 136 21.66 10.63 4.93
C ASP A 136 20.24 10.70 5.51
N GLU A 137 19.65 11.89 5.60
CA GLU A 137 18.29 12.10 6.09
C GLU A 137 17.23 11.50 5.16
N GLU A 138 17.49 11.46 3.84
CA GLU A 138 16.59 10.82 2.87
C GLU A 138 16.65 9.31 3.01
N TRP A 139 17.84 8.75 3.20
CA TRP A 139 18.03 7.34 3.50
C TRP A 139 17.27 6.94 4.76
N ASP A 140 17.51 7.64 5.87
CA ASP A 140 16.86 7.37 7.16
C ASP A 140 15.34 7.49 7.07
N ARG A 141 14.84 8.52 6.39
CA ARG A 141 13.40 8.72 6.17
C ARG A 141 12.79 7.60 5.35
N THR A 142 13.45 7.15 4.28
CA THR A 142 12.97 6.05 3.44
C THR A 142 12.87 4.76 4.24
N LEU A 143 13.89 4.43 5.03
CA LEU A 143 13.85 3.27 5.94
C LEU A 143 12.77 3.40 7.00
N ALA A 144 12.64 4.57 7.61
CA ALA A 144 11.66 4.81 8.67
C ALA A 144 10.22 4.60 8.15
N ILE A 145 9.86 5.21 7.02
CA ILE A 145 8.50 5.15 6.46
C ILE A 145 8.19 3.78 5.86
N ASN A 146 9.09 3.25 5.02
CA ASN A 146 8.76 2.06 4.23
C ASN A 146 8.92 0.76 5.03
N LEU A 147 9.98 0.66 5.83
CA LEU A 147 10.35 -0.60 6.49
C LEU A 147 10.10 -0.60 7.99
N SER A 148 10.60 0.42 8.71
CA SER A 148 10.45 0.46 10.16
C SER A 148 8.99 0.64 10.58
N ALA A 149 8.21 1.43 9.85
CA ALA A 149 6.78 1.58 10.10
C ALA A 149 6.04 0.25 9.96
N PHE A 150 6.36 -0.57 8.95
CA PHE A 150 5.77 -1.91 8.80
C PHE A 150 6.03 -2.79 10.03
N PHE A 151 7.27 -2.75 10.55
CA PHE A 151 7.61 -3.44 11.79
C PHE A 151 6.80 -2.91 12.98
N HIS A 152 6.73 -1.58 13.18
CA HIS A 152 6.04 -0.98 14.33
C HIS A 152 4.54 -1.22 14.30
N LEU A 153 3.91 -1.08 13.14
CA LEU A 153 2.48 -1.35 12.92
C LEU A 153 2.17 -2.83 13.17
N THR A 154 2.97 -3.74 12.60
CA THR A 154 2.78 -5.19 12.80
C THR A 154 2.94 -5.58 14.27
N LYS A 155 3.99 -5.07 14.94
CA LYS A 155 4.22 -5.33 16.36
C LYS A 155 3.06 -4.86 17.24
N ALA A 156 2.48 -3.70 16.93
CA ALA A 156 1.32 -3.17 17.65
C ALA A 156 0.04 -3.95 17.32
N ALA A 157 -0.17 -4.35 16.06
CA ALA A 157 -1.40 -5.01 15.61
C ALA A 157 -1.54 -6.45 16.12
N VAL A 158 -0.45 -7.24 16.12
CA VAL A 158 -0.49 -8.69 16.44
C VAL A 158 -1.20 -9.04 17.75
N PRO A 159 -1.09 -8.29 18.87
CA PRO A 159 -1.86 -8.57 20.09
C PRO A 159 -3.39 -8.47 19.93
N HIS A 160 -3.86 -7.75 18.93
CA HIS A 160 -5.27 -7.49 18.65
C HIS A 160 -5.81 -8.30 17.45
N MET A 161 -4.95 -9.15 16.85
CA MET A 161 -5.29 -10.01 15.72
C MET A 161 -5.71 -11.41 16.21
N ARG A 162 -6.70 -12.00 15.54
CA ARG A 162 -7.25 -13.32 15.85
C ARG A 162 -6.84 -14.33 14.77
N PRO A 163 -7.00 -15.65 14.99
CA PRO A 163 -6.87 -16.64 13.93
C PRO A 163 -7.75 -16.26 12.72
N GLY A 164 -7.20 -16.36 11.50
CA GLY A 164 -7.82 -15.91 10.26
C GLY A 164 -7.47 -14.47 9.86
N SER A 165 -6.75 -13.72 10.71
CA SER A 165 -6.26 -12.39 10.35
C SER A 165 -5.13 -12.44 9.32
N ALA A 166 -4.94 -11.32 8.60
CA ALA A 166 -3.94 -11.20 7.53
C ALA A 166 -3.10 -9.93 7.65
N ILE A 167 -1.80 -10.04 7.42
CA ILE A 167 -0.86 -8.93 7.25
C ILE A 167 -0.42 -8.93 5.79
N ILE A 168 -0.52 -7.77 5.13
CA ILE A 168 -0.20 -7.61 3.72
C ILE A 168 0.76 -6.44 3.55
N GLY A 169 1.97 -6.72 3.06
CA GLY A 169 2.97 -5.71 2.72
C GLY A 169 2.93 -5.35 1.24
N SER A 170 2.97 -4.07 0.91
CA SER A 170 3.18 -3.61 -0.47
C SER A 170 4.68 -3.57 -0.77
N THR A 171 5.17 -4.57 -1.51
CA THR A 171 6.55 -4.64 -2.03
C THR A 171 6.65 -3.91 -3.38
N SER A 172 7.47 -4.39 -4.29
CA SER A 172 7.63 -3.90 -5.66
C SER A 172 8.30 -4.97 -6.51
N VAL A 173 8.17 -4.88 -7.83
CA VAL A 173 9.08 -5.56 -8.77
C VAL A 173 10.54 -5.20 -8.50
N ASN A 174 10.79 -4.01 -7.98
CA ASN A 174 12.11 -3.52 -7.63
C ASN A 174 12.78 -4.32 -6.48
N SER A 175 12.01 -5.14 -5.75
CA SER A 175 12.61 -6.06 -4.77
C SER A 175 13.55 -7.09 -5.40
N ASP A 176 13.39 -7.37 -6.69
CA ASP A 176 14.16 -8.36 -7.46
C ASP A 176 14.96 -7.74 -8.59
N SER A 177 14.47 -6.65 -9.15
CA SER A 177 15.07 -5.94 -10.29
C SER A 177 15.21 -4.45 -9.97
N PRO A 178 16.13 -4.08 -9.07
CA PRO A 178 16.26 -2.71 -8.59
C PRO A 178 16.85 -1.79 -9.67
N PRO A 179 16.15 -0.71 -10.08
CA PRO A 179 16.75 0.33 -10.90
C PRO A 179 17.74 1.15 -10.06
N PRO A 180 18.90 1.55 -10.62
CA PRO A 180 19.95 2.19 -9.84
C PRO A 180 19.53 3.52 -9.20
N GLN A 181 18.53 4.21 -9.75
CA GLN A 181 18.07 5.51 -9.27
C GLN A 181 17.19 5.46 -8.01
N LEU A 182 16.73 4.28 -7.57
CA LEU A 182 15.80 4.12 -6.45
C LEU A 182 16.40 3.32 -5.29
N LEU A 183 17.72 3.32 -5.13
CA LEU A 183 18.46 2.48 -4.18
C LEU A 183 17.83 2.42 -2.76
N PRO A 184 17.52 3.54 -2.06
CA PRO A 184 16.94 3.44 -0.72
C PRO A 184 15.55 2.76 -0.73
N TYR A 185 14.72 3.11 -1.70
CA TYR A 185 13.39 2.51 -1.87
C TYR A 185 13.49 1.01 -2.13
N ASP A 186 14.34 0.59 -3.04
CA ASP A 186 14.49 -0.82 -3.45
C ASP A 186 14.95 -1.71 -2.29
N VAL A 187 15.91 -1.22 -1.48
CA VAL A 187 16.35 -1.89 -0.25
C VAL A 187 15.16 -2.10 0.71
N THR A 188 14.29 -1.09 0.87
CA THR A 188 13.13 -1.22 1.75
C THR A 188 12.11 -2.23 1.21
N LYS A 189 11.92 -2.28 -0.12
CA LYS A 189 10.96 -3.21 -0.75
C LYS A 189 11.42 -4.66 -0.69
N ALA A 190 12.73 -4.90 -0.85
CA ALA A 190 13.34 -6.21 -0.59
C ALA A 190 13.25 -6.59 0.91
N GLY A 191 13.48 -5.62 1.81
CA GLY A 191 13.32 -5.81 3.25
C GLY A 191 11.91 -6.22 3.66
N ILE A 192 10.87 -5.58 3.08
CA ILE A 192 9.45 -5.95 3.32
C ILE A 192 9.19 -7.38 2.86
N ALA A 193 9.68 -7.78 1.67
CA ALA A 193 9.49 -9.12 1.15
C ALA A 193 10.09 -10.19 2.08
N ASN A 194 11.32 -9.94 2.59
CA ASN A 194 11.98 -10.81 3.54
C ASN A 194 11.25 -10.87 4.90
N MET A 195 10.82 -9.71 5.41
CA MET A 195 10.09 -9.62 6.67
C MET A 195 8.76 -10.38 6.61
N VAL A 196 8.04 -10.33 5.50
CA VAL A 196 6.79 -11.09 5.27
C VAL A 196 7.04 -12.59 5.39
N GLY A 197 8.11 -13.11 4.79
CA GLY A 197 8.48 -14.52 4.91
C GLY A 197 8.75 -14.95 6.36
N SER A 198 9.42 -14.09 7.13
CA SER A 198 9.68 -14.33 8.56
C SER A 198 8.39 -14.26 9.39
N LEU A 199 7.54 -13.26 9.14
CA LEU A 199 6.26 -13.11 9.84
C LEU A 199 5.32 -14.29 9.57
N ALA A 200 5.29 -14.81 8.35
CA ALA A 200 4.47 -15.96 8.00
C ALA A 200 4.79 -17.18 8.85
N GLN A 201 6.08 -17.44 9.09
CA GLN A 201 6.54 -18.53 9.95
C GLN A 201 6.28 -18.24 11.44
N MET A 202 6.61 -17.02 11.89
CA MET A 202 6.51 -16.60 13.29
C MET A 202 5.07 -16.59 13.80
N LEU A 203 4.10 -16.25 12.93
CA LEU A 203 2.70 -16.06 13.30
C LEU A 203 1.80 -17.26 12.94
N ALA A 204 2.35 -18.31 12.31
CA ALA A 204 1.60 -19.49 11.89
C ALA A 204 0.85 -20.16 13.05
N SER A 205 1.50 -20.33 14.21
CA SER A 205 0.87 -20.93 15.40
C SER A 205 -0.28 -20.10 15.98
N LYS A 206 -0.36 -18.81 15.63
CA LYS A 206 -1.47 -17.90 15.99
C LYS A 206 -2.59 -17.90 14.95
N GLY A 207 -2.44 -18.64 13.84
CA GLY A 207 -3.39 -18.63 12.74
C GLY A 207 -3.43 -17.29 11.98
N ILE A 208 -2.37 -16.47 12.04
CA ILE A 208 -2.26 -15.19 11.35
C ILE A 208 -1.37 -15.40 10.10
N ARG A 209 -1.85 -14.97 8.93
CA ARG A 209 -1.13 -15.08 7.67
C ARG A 209 -0.39 -13.78 7.37
N ALA A 210 0.76 -13.88 6.73
CA ALA A 210 1.49 -12.72 6.24
C ALA A 210 1.88 -12.95 4.78
N ASN A 211 1.52 -12.01 3.90
CA ASN A 211 1.80 -12.05 2.47
C ASN A 211 2.19 -10.68 1.94
N SER A 212 2.65 -10.61 0.70
CA SER A 212 2.93 -9.35 0.04
C SER A 212 2.39 -9.31 -1.38
N VAL A 213 2.10 -8.10 -1.85
CA VAL A 213 1.83 -7.82 -3.26
C VAL A 213 3.05 -7.09 -3.82
N ALA A 214 3.49 -7.49 -5.01
CA ALA A 214 4.59 -6.85 -5.73
C ALA A 214 4.02 -6.12 -6.96
N PRO A 215 3.71 -4.82 -6.86
CA PRO A 215 3.29 -4.02 -8.00
C PRO A 215 4.43 -3.84 -9.01
N GLY A 216 4.07 -3.82 -10.30
CA GLY A 216 4.87 -3.18 -11.33
C GLY A 216 4.64 -1.67 -11.35
N PRO A 217 4.80 -1.01 -12.50
CA PRO A 217 4.51 0.42 -12.64
C PRO A 217 2.99 0.66 -12.56
N ILE A 218 2.55 1.36 -11.50
CA ILE A 218 1.14 1.69 -11.25
C ILE A 218 0.96 3.20 -11.23
N TRP A 219 -0.06 3.69 -11.95
CA TRP A 219 -0.34 5.11 -12.08
C TRP A 219 -0.93 5.68 -10.79
N THR A 220 -0.09 6.31 -9.97
CA THR A 220 -0.42 6.86 -8.64
C THR A 220 0.23 8.24 -8.45
N PRO A 221 -0.24 9.08 -7.49
CA PRO A 221 0.37 10.37 -7.20
C PRO A 221 1.86 10.32 -6.85
N LEU A 222 2.33 9.18 -6.32
CA LEU A 222 3.75 8.97 -6.01
C LEU A 222 4.65 9.20 -7.26
N ILE A 223 4.17 8.84 -8.44
CA ILE A 223 4.96 8.89 -9.67
C ILE A 223 5.29 10.33 -10.07
N PRO A 224 4.31 11.23 -10.34
CA PRO A 224 4.63 12.62 -10.68
C PRO A 224 5.19 13.42 -9.49
N ALA A 225 5.07 12.92 -8.26
CA ALA A 225 5.64 13.57 -7.09
C ALA A 225 7.14 13.29 -6.90
N THR A 226 7.66 12.18 -7.44
CA THR A 226 9.01 11.70 -7.11
C THR A 226 9.89 11.41 -8.33
N MET A 227 9.33 11.49 -9.54
CA MET A 227 10.05 11.25 -10.79
C MET A 227 10.10 12.51 -11.66
N PRO A 228 11.18 12.71 -12.43
CA PRO A 228 11.24 13.78 -13.43
C PRO A 228 10.12 13.65 -14.48
N PRO A 229 9.62 14.78 -15.05
CA PRO A 229 8.50 14.76 -16.01
C PRO A 229 8.74 13.87 -17.24
N GLU A 230 9.99 13.73 -17.69
CA GLU A 230 10.38 12.87 -18.82
C GLU A 230 10.17 11.38 -18.50
N GLN A 231 10.45 10.98 -17.25
CA GLN A 231 10.22 9.60 -16.80
C GLN A 231 8.73 9.34 -16.58
N VAL A 232 7.97 10.34 -16.15
CA VAL A 232 6.51 10.26 -16.03
C VAL A 232 5.87 10.00 -17.40
N GLU A 233 6.35 10.66 -18.47
CA GLU A 233 5.82 10.50 -19.84
C GLU A 233 5.91 9.06 -20.35
N SER A 234 7.01 8.37 -20.06
CA SER A 234 7.26 6.98 -20.49
C SER A 234 6.89 5.94 -19.45
N PHE A 235 6.39 6.35 -18.28
CA PHE A 235 6.15 5.44 -17.16
C PHE A 235 5.23 4.27 -17.54
N GLY A 236 5.72 3.05 -17.33
CA GLY A 236 4.99 1.81 -17.62
C GLY A 236 4.94 1.38 -19.08
N SER A 237 5.62 2.09 -20.00
CA SER A 237 5.66 1.71 -21.41
C SER A 237 6.48 0.44 -21.68
N GLU A 238 7.44 0.14 -20.81
CA GLU A 238 8.40 -0.96 -20.97
C GLU A 238 7.87 -2.33 -20.53
N VAL A 239 6.74 -2.36 -19.77
CA VAL A 239 6.17 -3.66 -19.38
C VAL A 239 5.48 -4.33 -20.58
N PRO A 240 5.39 -5.67 -20.62
CA PRO A 240 4.78 -6.41 -21.76
C PRO A 240 3.38 -5.93 -22.14
N LEU A 241 2.54 -5.49 -21.19
CA LEU A 241 1.22 -4.91 -21.49
C LEU A 241 1.28 -3.48 -22.06
N GLY A 242 2.46 -2.84 -22.12
CA GLY A 242 2.72 -1.54 -22.78
C GLY A 242 2.05 -0.33 -22.12
N ARG A 243 1.66 -0.43 -20.85
CA ARG A 243 1.04 0.66 -20.10
C ARG A 243 1.26 0.51 -18.59
N PRO A 244 1.18 1.58 -17.81
CA PRO A 244 1.07 1.43 -16.37
C PRO A 244 -0.26 0.75 -16.00
N GLY A 245 -0.25 -0.01 -14.90
CA GLY A 245 -1.46 -0.51 -14.28
C GLY A 245 -2.22 0.61 -13.57
N GLN A 246 -3.50 0.38 -13.32
CA GLN A 246 -4.32 1.25 -12.50
C GLN A 246 -4.42 0.71 -11.07
N PRO A 247 -4.55 1.57 -10.04
CA PRO A 247 -4.77 1.12 -8.67
C PRO A 247 -5.88 0.07 -8.52
N ALA A 248 -6.97 0.22 -9.24
CA ALA A 248 -8.09 -0.72 -9.26
C ALA A 248 -7.71 -2.13 -9.68
N GLU A 249 -6.67 -2.28 -10.53
CA GLU A 249 -6.21 -3.59 -11.02
C GLU A 249 -5.44 -4.39 -9.95
N LEU A 250 -5.02 -3.74 -8.87
CA LEU A 250 -4.34 -4.39 -7.74
C LEU A 250 -5.31 -4.82 -6.64
N ALA A 251 -6.37 -4.06 -6.43
CA ALA A 251 -7.30 -4.26 -5.32
C ALA A 251 -7.82 -5.69 -5.17
N PRO A 252 -8.16 -6.44 -6.26
CA PRO A 252 -8.62 -7.83 -6.15
C PRO A 252 -7.62 -8.77 -5.47
N VAL A 253 -6.31 -8.57 -5.67
CA VAL A 253 -5.27 -9.38 -5.03
C VAL A 253 -5.21 -9.10 -3.53
N TYR A 254 -5.30 -7.84 -3.13
CA TYR A 254 -5.38 -7.49 -1.70
C TYR A 254 -6.63 -8.06 -1.03
N VAL A 255 -7.78 -8.03 -1.72
CA VAL A 255 -9.02 -8.65 -1.23
C VAL A 255 -8.86 -10.15 -1.06
N MET A 256 -8.32 -10.85 -2.07
CA MET A 256 -8.06 -12.30 -1.98
C MET A 256 -7.17 -12.61 -0.78
N LEU A 257 -6.04 -11.91 -0.61
CA LEU A 257 -5.10 -12.15 0.48
C LEU A 257 -5.70 -11.86 1.87
N ALA A 258 -6.65 -10.92 1.97
CA ALA A 258 -7.37 -10.59 3.20
C ALA A 258 -8.52 -11.56 3.52
N SER A 259 -9.03 -12.27 2.52
CA SER A 259 -10.18 -13.16 2.62
C SER A 259 -9.81 -14.57 3.08
N ASP A 260 -10.82 -15.37 3.39
CA ASP A 260 -10.66 -16.78 3.76
C ASP A 260 -10.33 -17.67 2.55
N GLU A 261 -10.50 -17.17 1.31
CA GLU A 261 -10.03 -17.83 0.09
C GLU A 261 -8.52 -18.07 0.08
N ALA A 262 -7.75 -17.21 0.77
CA ALA A 262 -6.32 -17.35 0.94
C ALA A 262 -5.90 -18.09 2.22
N ALA A 263 -6.76 -18.94 2.80
CA ALA A 263 -6.51 -19.61 4.08
C ALA A 263 -5.20 -20.42 4.12
N TYR A 264 -4.73 -20.93 2.98
CA TYR A 264 -3.46 -21.67 2.87
C TYR A 264 -2.34 -20.88 2.17
N VAL A 265 -2.55 -19.57 1.98
CA VAL A 265 -1.55 -18.67 1.37
C VAL A 265 -0.91 -17.83 2.48
N SER A 266 0.34 -18.17 2.82
CA SER A 266 1.16 -17.43 3.81
C SER A 266 2.62 -17.49 3.40
N GLY A 267 3.34 -16.35 3.50
CA GLY A 267 4.71 -16.19 3.02
C GLY A 267 4.82 -15.92 1.52
N ALA A 268 3.71 -15.78 0.82
CA ALA A 268 3.69 -15.55 -0.61
C ALA A 268 3.92 -14.08 -0.97
N ARG A 269 4.53 -13.88 -2.15
CA ARG A 269 4.61 -12.60 -2.83
C ARG A 269 3.89 -12.72 -4.18
N ILE A 270 2.84 -11.93 -4.38
CA ILE A 270 1.98 -11.99 -5.56
C ILE A 270 2.31 -10.82 -6.49
N ALA A 271 2.76 -11.12 -7.69
CA ALA A 271 3.08 -10.14 -8.73
C ALA A 271 1.83 -9.59 -9.39
N VAL A 272 1.75 -8.25 -9.54
CA VAL A 272 0.77 -7.55 -10.39
C VAL A 272 1.54 -6.53 -11.22
N THR A 273 2.09 -6.95 -12.36
CA THR A 273 3.28 -6.36 -12.96
C THR A 273 3.13 -6.01 -14.44
N GLY A 274 1.98 -6.26 -15.02
CA GLY A 274 1.80 -6.05 -16.48
C GLY A 274 2.63 -7.00 -17.35
N GLY A 275 3.02 -8.17 -16.80
CA GLY A 275 3.80 -9.20 -17.50
C GLY A 275 5.29 -9.20 -17.19
N GLN A 276 5.81 -8.26 -16.37
CA GLN A 276 7.19 -8.29 -15.91
C GLN A 276 7.34 -9.42 -14.87
N PRO A 277 8.20 -10.44 -15.08
CA PRO A 277 8.36 -11.53 -14.13
C PRO A 277 9.07 -11.05 -12.85
N ILE A 278 8.72 -11.66 -11.72
CA ILE A 278 9.50 -11.64 -10.49
C ILE A 278 10.00 -13.05 -10.21
N LEU A 279 11.23 -13.17 -9.71
CA LEU A 279 11.89 -14.46 -9.45
C LEU A 279 11.85 -14.80 -7.95
#